data_351da05933bca21837dbc5fa6d808128
#
_entry.id   351da05933bca21837dbc5fa6d808128
#
_cell.length_a   1.000
_cell.length_b   1.000
_cell.length_c   1.000
_cell.angle_alpha   90.00
_cell.angle_beta   90.00
_cell.angle_gamma   90.00
#
_symmetry.space_group_name_H-M   'P 1'
#
loop_
_entity.id
_entity.type
_entity.pdbx_description
1 polymer ?
#
loop_
_entity_poly.entity_id
_entity_poly.type
_entity_poly.pdbx_seq_one_letter_code
_entity_poly.pdbx_strand_id
1 'polypeptide(L)'
;MFNLNKIENVYLAVGPTDLRKSIDGLSLIVQTTFKLDIYQKSLFVFCNKANDKIKIIHFDNGFWLYYRRLEKEKFKWPNTYQETINISFNELEWLLNGHELRLEKRKFKKIKERIFY
;
A
#
# COMPACT_ATOMS: atom_id res chain seq x y z
N MET A 1 13.76 12.77 -5.79
CA MET A 1 13.88 11.81 -4.74
C MET A 1 12.88 12.06 -3.64
N PHE A 2 12.60 11.05 -2.89
CA PHE A 2 11.66 11.00 -1.81
C PHE A 2 11.85 12.08 -0.77
N ASN A 3 10.90 12.94 -0.63
CA ASN A 3 10.87 13.87 0.49
C ASN A 3 9.78 13.41 1.46
N LEU A 4 10.18 12.71 2.52
CA LEU A 4 9.27 12.12 3.49
C LEU A 4 8.39 13.15 4.18
N ASN A 5 8.87 14.40 4.31
CA ASN A 5 8.11 15.47 4.93
C ASN A 5 6.90 15.90 4.10
N LYS A 6 6.88 15.56 2.80
CA LYS A 6 5.79 15.89 1.90
C LYS A 6 4.77 14.77 1.77
N ILE A 7 5.00 13.60 2.36
CA ILE A 7 4.07 12.49 2.27
C ILE A 7 3.04 12.59 3.39
N GLU A 8 1.78 12.71 3.02
CA GLU A 8 0.68 12.86 3.97
C GLU A 8 0.09 11.51 4.39
N ASN A 9 0.03 10.57 3.46
CA ASN A 9 -0.57 9.25 3.72
C ASN A 9 0.25 8.14 3.10
N VAL A 10 0.19 6.96 3.71
CA VAL A 10 0.70 5.73 3.12
C VAL A 10 -0.47 4.75 3.05
N TYR A 11 -0.91 4.46 1.83
CA TYR A 11 -1.99 3.52 1.60
C TYR A 11 -1.41 2.18 1.17
N LEU A 12 -1.83 1.14 1.87
CA LEU A 12 -1.41 -0.22 1.59
C LEU A 12 -2.56 -0.95 0.89
N ALA A 13 -2.29 -1.49 -0.30
CA ALA A 13 -3.24 -2.37 -0.97
C ALA A 13 -3.23 -3.71 -0.24
N VAL A 14 -4.34 -4.07 0.38
CA VAL A 14 -4.45 -5.30 1.17
C VAL A 14 -4.63 -6.49 0.23
N GLY A 15 -3.97 -7.60 0.56
CA GLY A 15 -3.98 -8.78 -0.28
C GLY A 15 -3.10 -8.63 -1.52
N PRO A 16 -3.16 -9.61 -2.41
CA PRO A 16 -2.25 -9.63 -3.56
C PRO A 16 -2.69 -8.69 -4.69
N THR A 17 -1.70 -8.12 -5.36
CA THR A 17 -1.88 -7.35 -6.58
C THR A 17 -1.01 -7.96 -7.68
N ASP A 18 -1.49 -7.94 -8.91
CA ASP A 18 -0.70 -8.37 -10.06
C ASP A 18 0.34 -7.28 -10.38
N LEU A 19 1.59 -7.51 -9.99
CA LEU A 19 2.66 -6.53 -10.16
C LEU A 19 3.30 -6.54 -11.56
N ARG A 20 2.75 -7.32 -12.49
CA ARG A 20 3.06 -7.10 -13.90
C ARG A 20 2.54 -5.75 -14.37
N LYS A 21 1.52 -5.22 -13.69
CA LYS A 21 1.04 -3.85 -13.89
C LYS A 21 2.13 -2.85 -13.50
N SER A 22 2.20 -1.76 -14.24
CA SER A 22 3.11 -0.66 -13.97
C SER A 22 2.32 0.59 -13.58
N ILE A 23 2.86 1.77 -13.82
CA ILE A 23 2.25 3.04 -13.35
C ILE A 23 0.78 3.15 -13.74
N ASP A 24 0.46 2.97 -15.02
CA ASP A 24 -0.91 3.17 -15.50
C ASP A 24 -1.88 2.16 -14.91
N GLY A 25 -1.51 0.88 -14.89
CA GLY A 25 -2.36 -0.17 -14.35
C GLY A 25 -2.59 -0.05 -12.85
N LEU A 26 -1.54 0.28 -12.11
CA LEU A 26 -1.64 0.45 -10.66
C LEU A 26 -2.40 1.74 -10.30
N SER A 27 -2.18 2.82 -11.06
CA SER A 27 -2.93 4.07 -10.89
C SER A 27 -4.42 3.86 -11.12
N LEU A 28 -4.77 3.04 -12.09
CA LEU A 28 -6.16 2.71 -12.37
C LEU A 28 -6.81 2.01 -11.18
N ILE A 29 -6.11 1.09 -10.52
CA ILE A 29 -6.60 0.42 -9.31
C ILE A 29 -6.86 1.43 -8.21
N VAL A 30 -5.94 2.37 -7.99
CA VAL A 30 -6.10 3.42 -6.98
C VAL A 30 -7.36 4.24 -7.24
N GLN A 31 -7.57 4.65 -8.46
CA GLN A 31 -8.69 5.53 -8.83
C GLN A 31 -10.02 4.79 -8.87
N THR A 32 -10.07 3.60 -9.44
CA THR A 32 -11.35 2.90 -9.67
C THR A 32 -11.72 1.94 -8.54
N THR A 33 -10.77 1.19 -8.02
CA THR A 33 -11.05 0.20 -6.98
C THR A 33 -11.01 0.82 -5.60
N PHE A 34 -9.96 1.57 -5.31
CA PHE A 34 -9.81 2.19 -3.98
C PHE A 34 -10.54 3.51 -3.88
N LYS A 35 -10.88 4.12 -5.01
CA LYS A 35 -11.52 5.43 -5.09
C LYS A 35 -10.73 6.51 -4.37
N LEU A 36 -9.43 6.48 -4.54
CA LEU A 36 -8.50 7.45 -3.98
C LEU A 36 -7.89 8.29 -5.11
N ASP A 37 -7.47 9.49 -4.76
CA ASP A 37 -6.79 10.39 -5.69
C ASP A 37 -5.32 9.97 -5.82
N ILE A 38 -4.92 9.52 -7.01
CA ILE A 38 -3.53 9.10 -7.27
C ILE A 38 -2.55 10.29 -7.22
N TYR A 39 -3.05 11.51 -7.42
CA TYR A 39 -2.20 12.70 -7.45
C TYR A 39 -1.97 13.31 -6.07
N GLN A 40 -2.60 12.77 -5.03
CA GLN A 40 -2.38 13.26 -3.67
C GLN A 40 -0.95 12.96 -3.19
N LYS A 41 -0.50 13.68 -2.16
CA LYS A 41 0.84 13.50 -1.59
C LYS A 41 0.91 12.26 -0.73
N SER A 42 0.84 11.10 -1.38
CA SER A 42 0.74 9.82 -0.69
C SER A 42 1.55 8.76 -1.41
N LEU A 43 1.91 7.72 -0.67
CA LEU A 43 2.46 6.50 -1.23
C LEU A 43 1.35 5.48 -1.37
N PHE A 44 1.36 4.74 -2.48
CA PHE A 44 0.46 3.61 -2.71
C PHE A 44 1.32 2.36 -2.87
N VAL A 45 1.17 1.42 -1.94
CA VAL A 45 2.07 0.28 -1.78
C VAL A 45 1.35 -1.02 -2.11
N PHE A 46 1.92 -1.79 -3.02
CA PHE A 46 1.33 -3.03 -3.54
C PHE A 46 2.29 -4.19 -3.36
N CYS A 47 1.74 -5.37 -3.14
CA CYS A 47 2.52 -6.60 -3.01
C CYS A 47 1.95 -7.69 -3.91
N ASN A 48 2.81 -8.56 -4.44
CA ASN A 48 2.37 -9.67 -5.27
C ASN A 48 1.85 -10.85 -4.43
N LYS A 49 1.28 -11.84 -5.10
CA LYS A 49 0.72 -13.02 -4.45
C LYS A 49 1.77 -13.84 -3.70
N ALA A 50 2.99 -13.91 -4.22
CA ALA A 50 4.07 -14.66 -3.59
C ALA A 50 4.69 -13.94 -2.39
N ASN A 51 4.32 -12.69 -2.13
CA ASN A 51 4.81 -11.86 -1.02
C ASN A 51 6.33 -11.62 -1.09
N ASP A 52 6.91 -11.62 -2.25
CA ASP A 52 8.35 -11.38 -2.44
C ASP A 52 8.67 -10.14 -3.24
N LYS A 53 7.65 -9.46 -3.78
CA LYS A 53 7.83 -8.25 -4.58
C LYS A 53 6.86 -7.18 -4.14
N ILE A 54 7.34 -5.93 -4.06
CA ILE A 54 6.48 -4.77 -3.83
C ILE A 54 6.75 -3.72 -4.90
N LYS A 55 5.70 -2.95 -5.18
CA LYS A 55 5.80 -1.73 -5.98
C LYS A 55 5.13 -0.60 -5.20
N ILE A 56 5.74 0.57 -5.25
CA ILE A 56 5.21 1.78 -4.61
C ILE A 56 5.07 2.84 -5.68
N ILE A 57 3.88 3.43 -5.80
CA ILE A 57 3.63 4.55 -6.69
C ILE A 57 3.51 5.82 -5.87
N HIS A 58 4.11 6.87 -6.39
CA HIS A 58 4.13 8.18 -5.76
C HIS A 58 4.11 9.26 -6.84
N PHE A 59 3.20 10.24 -6.71
CA PHE A 59 3.17 11.37 -7.62
C PHE A 59 3.83 12.59 -6.96
N ASP A 60 4.87 13.10 -7.60
CA ASP A 60 5.54 14.34 -7.22
C ASP A 60 6.13 14.93 -8.50
N ASN A 61 5.40 15.87 -9.12
CA ASN A 61 5.76 16.45 -10.41
C ASN A 61 6.05 15.38 -11.47
N GLY A 62 5.29 14.31 -11.43
CA GLY A 62 5.46 13.13 -12.26
C GLY A 62 5.31 11.88 -11.39
N PHE A 63 5.15 10.75 -12.03
CA PHE A 63 5.02 9.50 -11.30
C PHE A 63 6.38 8.87 -11.03
N TRP A 64 6.56 8.42 -9.79
CA TRP A 64 7.67 7.60 -9.36
C TRP A 64 7.17 6.20 -9.11
N LEU A 65 7.92 5.19 -9.54
CA LEU A 65 7.64 3.79 -9.28
C LEU A 65 8.87 3.16 -8.63
N TYR A 66 8.69 2.70 -7.40
CA TYR A 66 9.74 2.02 -6.65
C TYR A 66 9.44 0.52 -6.69
N TYR A 67 10.47 -0.28 -6.91
CA TYR A 67 10.33 -1.73 -7.01
C TYR A 67 11.37 -2.40 -6.12
N ARG A 68 10.93 -3.39 -5.35
CA ARG A 68 11.82 -4.19 -4.53
C ARG A 68 11.42 -5.66 -4.62
N ARG A 69 12.41 -6.53 -4.84
CA ARG A 69 12.24 -7.97 -4.85
C ARG A 69 13.11 -8.61 -3.77
N LEU A 70 12.51 -9.44 -2.93
CA LEU A 70 13.24 -10.25 -1.97
C LEU A 70 13.71 -11.53 -2.63
N GLU A 71 14.95 -11.94 -2.36
CA GLU A 71 15.53 -13.14 -2.96
C GLU A 71 15.27 -14.41 -2.15
N LYS A 72 15.19 -14.30 -0.83
CA LYS A 72 15.04 -15.45 0.06
C LYS A 72 13.86 -15.38 1.01
N GLU A 73 13.56 -14.21 1.53
CA GLU A 73 12.51 -14.02 2.52
C GLU A 73 11.23 -13.54 1.86
N LYS A 74 10.18 -13.42 2.67
CA LYS A 74 8.89 -12.94 2.20
C LYS A 74 8.37 -11.85 3.12
N PHE A 75 7.61 -10.92 2.54
CA PHE A 75 6.88 -9.93 3.33
C PHE A 75 5.71 -10.60 4.03
N LYS A 76 5.38 -10.12 5.22
CA LYS A 76 4.17 -10.56 5.95
C LYS A 76 3.03 -9.62 5.61
N TRP A 77 2.55 -9.73 4.39
CA TRP A 77 1.59 -8.79 3.84
C TRP A 77 0.20 -9.00 4.42
N PRO A 78 -0.50 -7.93 4.83
CA PRO A 78 -1.86 -8.05 5.33
C PRO A 78 -2.80 -8.61 4.27
N ASN A 79 -3.68 -9.48 4.69
CA ASN A 79 -4.72 -10.04 3.82
C ASN A 79 -6.01 -10.12 4.63
N THR A 80 -6.79 -9.05 4.58
CA THR A 80 -8.07 -8.95 5.26
C THR A 80 -9.15 -8.66 4.22
N TYR A 81 -10.39 -8.48 4.64
CA TYR A 81 -11.48 -8.17 3.72
C TYR A 81 -11.47 -6.72 3.22
N GLN A 82 -10.65 -5.85 3.80
CA GLN A 82 -10.50 -4.47 3.34
C GLN A 82 -9.66 -4.42 2.08
N GLU A 83 -9.96 -3.45 1.20
CA GLU A 83 -9.17 -3.26 -0.02
C GLU A 83 -7.90 -2.47 0.24
N THR A 84 -7.99 -1.47 1.12
CA THR A 84 -6.83 -0.64 1.50
C THR A 84 -6.84 -0.36 2.99
N ILE A 85 -5.66 -0.07 3.52
CA ILE A 85 -5.50 0.48 4.85
C ILE A 85 -4.52 1.64 4.80
N ASN A 86 -4.73 2.63 5.67
CA ASN A 86 -3.82 3.75 5.83
C ASN A 86 -2.88 3.41 7.00
N ILE A 87 -1.58 3.39 6.74
CA ILE A 87 -0.56 3.06 7.74
C ILE A 87 0.37 4.24 7.93
N SER A 88 1.12 4.23 9.01
CA SER A 88 2.16 5.23 9.25
C SER A 88 3.43 4.88 8.49
N PHE A 89 4.33 5.84 8.36
CA PHE A 89 5.65 5.60 7.78
C PHE A 89 6.43 4.56 8.58
N ASN A 90 6.33 4.61 9.90
CA ASN A 90 7.00 3.63 10.77
C ASN A 90 6.44 2.23 10.53
N GLU A 91 5.14 2.11 10.33
CA GLU A 91 4.52 0.83 10.00
C GLU A 91 4.98 0.32 8.63
N LEU A 92 5.11 1.20 7.64
CA LEU A 92 5.65 0.82 6.34
C LEU A 92 7.07 0.28 6.46
N GLU A 93 7.94 1.00 7.17
CA GLU A 93 9.31 0.58 7.40
C GLU A 93 9.36 -0.76 8.13
N TRP A 94 8.52 -0.94 9.12
CA TRP A 94 8.36 -2.19 9.86
C TRP A 94 8.02 -3.36 8.93
N LEU A 95 7.02 -3.13 8.06
CA LEU A 95 6.57 -4.12 7.09
C LEU A 95 7.66 -4.47 6.07
N LEU A 96 8.37 -3.45 5.57
CA LEU A 96 9.46 -3.63 4.61
C LEU A 96 10.64 -4.40 5.21
N ASN A 97 10.79 -4.38 6.52
CA ASN A 97 11.83 -5.13 7.24
C ASN A 97 11.39 -6.54 7.62
N GLY A 98 10.23 -6.99 7.15
CA GLY A 98 9.78 -8.36 7.31
C GLY A 98 8.89 -8.61 8.52
N HIS A 99 8.44 -7.58 9.20
CA HIS A 99 7.59 -7.72 10.39
C HIS A 99 6.11 -7.68 10.03
N GLU A 100 5.30 -8.28 10.86
CA GLU A 100 3.86 -8.29 10.70
C GLU A 100 3.23 -7.06 11.35
N LEU A 101 2.25 -6.46 10.68
CA LEU A 101 1.52 -5.32 11.23
C LEU A 101 0.43 -5.79 12.20
N ARG A 102 0.22 -5.00 13.26
CA ARG A 102 -0.85 -5.24 14.24
C ARG A 102 -2.08 -4.46 13.80
N LEU A 103 -3.02 -5.15 13.15
CA LEU A 103 -4.18 -4.52 12.53
C LEU A 103 -5.50 -4.74 13.26
N GLU A 104 -5.50 -5.50 14.35
CA GLU A 104 -6.73 -5.93 15.01
C GLU A 104 -7.64 -4.77 15.42
N LYS A 105 -7.11 -3.77 16.09
CA LYS A 105 -7.87 -2.58 16.49
C LYS A 105 -8.33 -1.78 15.27
N ARG A 106 -7.45 -1.61 14.29
CA ARG A 106 -7.74 -0.88 13.05
C ARG A 106 -8.81 -1.59 12.25
N LYS A 107 -8.72 -2.91 12.13
CA LYS A 107 -9.70 -3.74 11.44
C LYS A 107 -11.09 -3.59 12.06
N PHE A 108 -11.20 -3.67 13.37
CA PHE A 108 -12.45 -3.51 14.09
C PHE A 108 -13.04 -2.11 13.89
N LYS A 109 -12.23 -1.10 14.02
CA LYS A 109 -12.66 0.29 13.84
C LYS A 109 -13.22 0.52 12.42
N LYS A 110 -12.57 -0.02 11.41
CA LYS A 110 -13.03 0.13 10.03
C LYS A 110 -14.31 -0.65 9.75
N ILE A 111 -14.53 -1.78 10.39
CA ILE A 111 -15.79 -2.50 10.31
C ILE A 111 -16.91 -1.63 10.86
N LYS A 112 -16.71 -1.00 12.01
CA LYS A 112 -17.69 -0.09 12.60
C LYS A 112 -18.03 1.05 11.65
N GLU A 113 -17.04 1.68 11.07
CA GLU A 113 -17.24 2.77 10.14
C GLU A 113 -18.09 2.33 8.95
N ARG A 114 -17.84 1.15 8.40
CA ARG A 114 -18.60 0.61 7.27
C ARG A 114 -20.05 0.27 7.62
N ILE A 115 -20.32 -0.18 8.83
CA ILE A 115 -21.67 -0.49 9.27
C ILE A 115 -22.53 0.77 9.38
N PHE A 116 -21.93 1.87 9.76
CA PHE A 116 -22.66 3.15 9.95
C PHE A 116 -22.71 4.02 8.71
N TYR A 117 -22.03 3.66 7.67
CA TYR A 117 -22.06 4.35 6.38
C TYR A 117 -22.73 3.48 5.33
#